data_55fc5d8e8e7ac3df6e7a5948c2bd5b46
#
_entry.id   55fc5d8e8e7ac3df6e7a5948c2bd5b46
#
_cell.length_a   1.000
_cell.length_b   1.000
_cell.length_c   1.000
_cell.angle_alpha   90.00
_cell.angle_beta   90.00
_cell.angle_gamma   90.00
#
_symmetry.space_group_name_H-M   'P 1'
#
loop_
_entity.id
_entity.type
_entity.pdbx_description
1 polymer ?
#
loop_
_entity_poly.entity_id
_entity_poly.type
_entity_poly.pdbx_seq_one_letter_code
_entity_poly.pdbx_strand_id
1 'polypeptide(L)'
;MARRRIGQATLLFSSVGAARQSTLDKLLGLIDWAPVEHQLRDVSCSAKGEPAWPPLALFKAMLIAVWHDLSDVRLAEALDDRASFRRFCGFSAHEPTPERTAFVRLRAQLVAHGLNQALFEVVTDQLRAKAITVKTGTLVDATVIASASHADPEAGWAGHQRRKAIHSFKAHVGADADTDLVEALCVTPGNVHDGRAGGGALPEVFGEVYADSAYRGPIFGAAVAVRGGSPRIVQTSMWGRPGDDTLRKLRRWNYDIQRVRCRIEKIFGTWKRSYGLRRMRWRGLAKATLQVHLTAIAYNLRRSLTLLSNPAA
;
A
#
# COMPACT_ATOMS: atom_id res chain seq x y z
N MET A 1 26.73 -1.54 17.22
CA MET A 1 26.57 -1.33 15.76
C MET A 1 26.51 0.15 15.46
N ALA A 2 27.40 0.65 14.61
CA ALA A 2 27.50 2.09 14.38
C ALA A 2 26.46 2.54 13.33
N ARG A 3 25.51 3.37 13.76
CA ARG A 3 24.62 4.13 12.87
C ARG A 3 25.01 5.61 12.89
N ARG A 4 24.82 6.29 11.77
CA ARG A 4 24.99 7.76 11.73
C ARG A 4 23.98 8.41 12.68
N ARG A 5 24.44 9.39 13.43
CA ARG A 5 23.55 10.27 14.19
C ARG A 5 23.02 11.34 13.24
N ILE A 6 21.70 11.52 13.22
CA ILE A 6 21.01 12.55 12.43
C ILE A 6 20.15 13.42 13.34
N GLY A 7 19.67 14.57 12.84
CA GLY A 7 18.80 15.47 13.59
C GLY A 7 19.51 16.27 14.68
N GLN A 8 20.84 16.42 14.60
CA GLN A 8 21.57 17.25 15.56
C GLN A 8 21.19 18.71 15.37
N ALA A 9 20.62 19.31 16.43
CA ALA A 9 20.30 20.73 16.41
C ALA A 9 21.58 21.56 16.30
N THR A 10 21.72 22.31 15.21
CA THR A 10 22.72 23.36 15.13
C THR A 10 22.20 24.55 15.95
N LEU A 11 23.02 25.09 16.84
CA LEU A 11 22.76 26.31 17.61
C LEU A 11 22.70 27.56 16.67
N LEU A 12 21.87 27.54 15.68
CA LEU A 12 21.60 28.69 14.85
C LEU A 12 20.18 29.16 15.14
N PHE A 13 20.08 30.36 15.68
CA PHE A 13 18.86 31.11 15.90
C PHE A 13 18.03 31.17 14.62
N SER A 14 17.04 30.32 14.48
CA SER A 14 16.02 30.50 13.47
C SER A 14 14.74 30.98 14.17
N SER A 15 14.58 32.29 14.24
CA SER A 15 13.26 32.90 14.41
C SER A 15 12.44 32.66 13.15
N VAL A 16 12.07 31.43 12.91
CA VAL A 16 11.05 31.12 11.91
C VAL A 16 9.72 31.34 12.60
N GLY A 17 9.04 32.42 12.24
CA GLY A 17 7.64 32.65 12.60
C GLY A 17 6.85 31.37 12.33
N ALA A 18 5.75 31.14 13.05
CA ALA A 18 4.93 29.92 13.03
C ALA A 18 4.61 29.50 11.57
N ALA A 19 5.49 28.72 10.99
CA ALA A 19 5.36 28.25 9.61
C ALA A 19 4.13 27.35 9.55
N ARG A 20 3.23 27.64 8.63
CA ARG A 20 2.02 26.84 8.38
C ARG A 20 2.41 25.36 8.29
N GLN A 21 1.85 24.55 9.15
CA GLN A 21 2.15 23.12 9.24
C GLN A 21 1.92 22.45 7.88
N SER A 22 2.96 21.87 7.30
CA SER A 22 2.89 21.21 6.00
C SER A 22 2.12 19.89 6.10
N THR A 23 1.66 19.37 4.96
CA THR A 23 1.03 18.03 4.91
C THR A 23 1.98 16.95 5.43
N LEU A 24 3.28 17.06 5.18
CA LEU A 24 4.28 16.11 5.70
C LEU A 24 4.43 16.19 7.21
N ASP A 25 4.36 17.40 7.80
CA ASP A 25 4.40 17.57 9.26
C ASP A 25 3.16 16.91 9.92
N LYS A 26 1.98 17.06 9.30
CA LYS A 26 0.76 16.37 9.75
C LYS A 26 0.88 14.84 9.64
N LEU A 27 1.44 14.33 8.55
CA LEU A 27 1.68 12.90 8.36
C LEU A 27 2.72 12.36 9.35
N LEU A 28 3.73 13.17 9.71
CA LEU A 28 4.73 12.80 10.70
C LEU A 28 4.11 12.60 12.09
N GLY A 29 3.18 13.47 12.49
CA GLY A 29 2.45 13.39 13.76
C GLY A 29 1.26 12.43 13.76
N LEU A 30 0.95 11.78 12.63
CA LEU A 30 -0.24 10.95 12.50
C LEU A 30 -0.13 9.62 13.26
N ILE A 31 1.05 9.03 13.30
CA ILE A 31 1.34 7.75 13.98
C ILE A 31 2.57 7.87 14.89
N ASP A 32 2.70 6.94 15.81
CA ASP A 32 3.94 6.71 16.54
C ASP A 32 4.91 5.92 15.64
N TRP A 33 6.10 6.47 15.41
CA TRP A 33 7.13 5.86 14.58
C TRP A 33 8.03 4.89 15.36
N ALA A 34 7.97 4.85 16.69
CA ALA A 34 8.80 3.95 17.50
C ALA A 34 8.53 2.47 17.22
N PRO A 35 7.27 1.99 17.07
CA PRO A 35 7.02 0.60 16.65
C PRO A 35 7.56 0.28 15.25
N VAL A 36 7.52 1.24 14.30
CA VAL A 36 8.11 1.06 12.96
C VAL A 36 9.64 0.97 13.06
N GLU A 37 10.27 1.82 13.86
CA GLU A 37 11.71 1.78 14.12
C GLU A 37 12.13 0.46 14.76
N HIS A 38 11.32 -0.07 15.67
CA HIS A 38 11.56 -1.37 16.30
C HIS A 38 11.60 -2.51 15.27
N GLN A 39 10.68 -2.54 14.29
CA GLN A 39 10.71 -3.52 13.19
C GLN A 39 11.98 -3.40 12.34
N LEU A 40 12.54 -2.21 12.25
CA LEU A 40 13.74 -1.93 11.45
C LEU A 40 15.06 -2.08 12.23
N ARG A 41 15.02 -2.51 13.49
CA ARG A 41 16.20 -2.52 14.37
C ARG A 41 17.38 -3.35 13.84
N ASP A 42 17.09 -4.48 13.17
CA ASP A 42 18.09 -5.41 12.66
C ASP A 42 18.53 -5.13 11.21
N VAL A 43 17.94 -4.10 10.61
CA VAL A 43 18.24 -3.67 9.25
C VAL A 43 19.48 -2.77 9.25
N SER A 44 20.36 -2.94 8.26
CA SER A 44 21.55 -2.10 8.04
C SER A 44 22.52 -2.03 9.22
N CYS A 45 22.77 -3.16 9.85
CA CYS A 45 23.73 -3.30 10.93
C CYS A 45 25.09 -3.76 10.37
N SER A 46 25.98 -2.82 10.03
CA SER A 46 27.36 -3.14 9.67
C SER A 46 28.27 -3.03 10.87
N ALA A 47 29.12 -4.04 11.08
CA ALA A 47 30.13 -4.02 12.14
C ALA A 47 31.41 -3.26 11.70
N LYS A 48 31.62 -3.11 10.38
CA LYS A 48 32.80 -2.48 9.79
C LYS A 48 32.40 -1.49 8.70
N GLY A 49 33.17 -0.43 8.52
CA GLY A 49 33.00 0.57 7.49
C GLY A 49 32.28 1.84 7.94
N GLU A 50 31.84 2.64 7.00
CA GLU A 50 31.11 3.89 7.26
C GLU A 50 29.78 3.60 7.98
N PRO A 51 29.43 4.40 9.02
CA PRO A 51 28.16 4.20 9.73
C PRO A 51 26.96 4.24 8.80
N ALA A 52 26.08 3.25 8.91
CA ALA A 52 24.88 3.14 8.08
C ALA A 52 23.89 4.26 8.39
N TRP A 53 23.12 4.67 7.40
CA TRP A 53 22.00 5.57 7.58
C TRP A 53 20.91 4.93 8.47
N PRO A 54 20.23 5.71 9.34
CA PRO A 54 19.14 5.19 10.14
C PRO A 54 18.03 4.60 9.25
N PRO A 55 17.66 3.31 9.43
CA PRO A 55 16.68 2.66 8.57
C PRO A 55 15.32 3.34 8.54
N LEU A 56 14.87 3.90 9.68
CA LEU A 56 13.61 4.66 9.75
C LEU A 56 13.65 5.90 8.87
N ALA A 57 14.76 6.64 8.82
CA ALA A 57 14.91 7.81 7.96
C ALA A 57 14.82 7.43 6.49
N LEU A 58 15.49 6.34 6.09
CA LEU A 58 15.42 5.79 4.73
C LEU A 58 14.01 5.27 4.39
N PHE A 59 13.33 4.61 5.33
CA PHE A 59 11.96 4.14 5.15
C PHE A 59 11.00 5.31 4.92
N LYS A 60 11.07 6.35 5.74
CA LYS A 60 10.31 7.60 5.55
C LYS A 60 10.60 8.24 4.18
N ALA A 61 11.86 8.26 3.75
CA ALA A 61 12.22 8.73 2.42
C ALA A 61 11.58 7.89 1.30
N MET A 62 11.48 6.56 1.46
CA MET A 62 10.80 5.71 0.48
C MET A 62 9.29 6.01 0.41
N LEU A 63 8.63 6.40 1.50
CA LEU A 63 7.25 6.89 1.47
C LEU A 63 7.12 8.21 0.69
N ILE A 64 8.08 9.14 0.86
CA ILE A 64 8.15 10.35 0.03
C ILE A 64 8.28 9.98 -1.45
N ALA A 65 9.13 9.00 -1.79
CA ALA A 65 9.29 8.53 -3.16
C ALA A 65 7.98 7.98 -3.76
N VAL A 66 7.14 7.33 -2.95
CA VAL A 66 5.80 6.89 -3.37
C VAL A 66 4.88 8.07 -3.59
N TRP A 67 4.74 8.99 -2.62
CA TRP A 67 3.83 10.12 -2.71
C TRP A 67 4.10 11.08 -3.85
N HIS A 68 5.37 11.18 -4.28
CA HIS A 68 5.82 12.12 -5.31
C HIS A 68 6.30 11.45 -6.60
N ASP A 69 6.11 10.14 -6.72
CA ASP A 69 6.54 9.32 -7.87
C ASP A 69 8.01 9.54 -8.24
N LEU A 70 8.90 9.56 -7.23
CA LEU A 70 10.33 9.82 -7.42
C LEU A 70 11.11 8.51 -7.63
N SER A 71 12.06 8.52 -8.57
CA SER A 71 13.09 7.49 -8.66
C SER A 71 14.10 7.63 -7.51
N ASP A 72 14.91 6.61 -7.25
CA ASP A 72 15.91 6.66 -6.19
C ASP A 72 16.92 7.82 -6.38
N VAL A 73 17.27 8.17 -7.62
CA VAL A 73 18.14 9.31 -7.93
C VAL A 73 17.44 10.62 -7.58
N ARG A 74 16.21 10.82 -8.10
CA ARG A 74 15.42 12.01 -7.82
C ARG A 74 15.05 12.16 -6.35
N LEU A 75 14.91 11.05 -5.62
CA LEU A 75 14.68 11.07 -4.18
C LEU A 75 15.90 11.61 -3.43
N ALA A 76 17.11 11.16 -3.79
CA ALA A 76 18.35 11.67 -3.20
C ALA A 76 18.49 13.18 -3.44
N GLU A 77 18.32 13.64 -4.68
CA GLU A 77 18.34 15.06 -5.05
C GLU A 77 17.26 15.86 -4.28
N ALA A 78 16.03 15.34 -4.22
CA ALA A 78 14.93 16.03 -3.53
C ALA A 78 15.12 16.10 -2.01
N LEU A 79 15.81 15.15 -1.39
CA LEU A 79 16.19 15.22 0.02
C LEU A 79 17.24 16.30 0.27
N ASP A 80 18.11 16.55 -0.68
CA ASP A 80 19.12 17.60 -0.60
C ASP A 80 18.49 18.98 -0.72
N ASP A 81 17.56 19.14 -1.66
CA ASP A 81 16.94 20.42 -1.99
C ASP A 81 15.80 20.84 -1.04
N ARG A 82 15.03 19.89 -0.49
CA ARG A 82 13.74 20.22 0.14
C ARG A 82 13.79 20.08 1.65
N ALA A 83 13.80 21.20 2.36
CA ALA A 83 13.77 21.23 3.82
C ALA A 83 12.60 20.46 4.45
N SER A 84 11.41 20.42 3.80
CA SER A 84 10.25 19.66 4.28
C SER A 84 10.48 18.15 4.22
N PHE A 85 11.20 17.65 3.19
CA PHE A 85 11.54 16.24 3.06
C PHE A 85 12.59 15.84 4.11
N ARG A 86 13.60 16.70 4.30
CA ARG A 86 14.60 16.50 5.36
C ARG A 86 13.94 16.39 6.73
N ARG A 87 13.06 17.34 7.10
CA ARG A 87 12.33 17.31 8.39
C ARG A 87 11.51 16.03 8.55
N PHE A 88 10.76 15.63 7.54
CA PHE A 88 9.96 14.40 7.60
C PHE A 88 10.82 13.16 7.86
N CYS A 89 12.00 13.09 7.26
CA CYS A 89 12.94 11.98 7.45
C CYS A 89 13.77 12.11 8.74
N GLY A 90 13.82 13.27 9.37
CA GLY A 90 14.60 13.54 10.58
C GLY A 90 16.01 14.06 10.32
N PHE A 91 16.31 14.56 9.11
CA PHE A 91 17.59 15.21 8.81
C PHE A 91 17.56 16.69 9.18
N SER A 92 18.65 17.20 9.76
CA SER A 92 18.84 18.64 9.95
C SER A 92 19.19 19.34 8.63
N ALA A 93 19.15 20.68 8.64
CA ALA A 93 19.38 21.48 7.42
C ALA A 93 20.78 21.29 6.80
N HIS A 94 21.79 21.04 7.62
CA HIS A 94 23.20 21.00 7.20
C HIS A 94 23.82 19.61 7.18
N GLU A 95 23.05 18.57 7.54
CA GLU A 95 23.53 17.21 7.49
C GLU A 95 23.59 16.69 6.05
N PRO A 96 24.53 15.80 5.71
CA PRO A 96 24.48 15.09 4.44
C PRO A 96 23.21 14.25 4.36
N THR A 97 22.74 13.98 3.15
CA THR A 97 21.58 13.13 2.86
C THR A 97 22.00 11.82 2.19
N PRO A 98 21.14 10.77 2.26
CA PRO A 98 21.45 9.48 1.67
C PRO A 98 21.51 9.55 0.15
N GLU A 99 22.52 8.90 -0.44
CA GLU A 99 22.60 8.68 -1.88
C GLU A 99 21.69 7.55 -2.34
N ARG A 100 21.51 7.43 -3.67
CA ARG A 100 20.74 6.37 -4.33
C ARG A 100 21.05 4.96 -3.79
N THR A 101 22.34 4.66 -3.54
CA THR A 101 22.77 3.33 -3.10
C THR A 101 22.25 2.95 -1.72
N ALA A 102 22.00 3.91 -0.84
CA ALA A 102 21.40 3.67 0.47
C ALA A 102 19.98 3.09 0.35
N PHE A 103 19.16 3.62 -0.57
CA PHE A 103 17.80 3.10 -0.81
C PHE A 103 17.81 1.71 -1.45
N VAL A 104 18.75 1.44 -2.35
CA VAL A 104 18.92 0.11 -2.95
C VAL A 104 19.27 -0.93 -1.88
N ARG A 105 20.19 -0.59 -0.98
CA ARG A 105 20.61 -1.46 0.13
C ARG A 105 19.46 -1.68 1.12
N LEU A 106 18.75 -0.63 1.51
CA LEU A 106 17.58 -0.77 2.40
C LEU A 106 16.55 -1.72 1.80
N ARG A 107 16.17 -1.55 0.53
CA ARG A 107 15.23 -2.46 -0.13
C ARG A 107 15.66 -3.91 -0.10
N ALA A 108 16.94 -4.15 -0.39
CA ALA A 108 17.50 -5.51 -0.35
C ALA A 108 17.35 -6.12 1.05
N GLN A 109 17.62 -5.33 2.09
CA GLN A 109 17.47 -5.74 3.49
C GLN A 109 16.01 -5.98 3.87
N LEU A 110 15.09 -5.08 3.51
CA LEU A 110 13.65 -5.25 3.77
C LEU A 110 13.11 -6.54 3.16
N VAL A 111 13.53 -6.85 1.93
CA VAL A 111 13.16 -8.10 1.24
C VAL A 111 13.81 -9.31 1.92
N ALA A 112 15.11 -9.24 2.25
CA ALA A 112 15.83 -10.34 2.87
C ALA A 112 15.28 -10.72 4.25
N HIS A 113 14.83 -9.74 5.02
CA HIS A 113 14.20 -9.94 6.33
C HIS A 113 12.67 -10.14 6.29
N GLY A 114 12.04 -10.09 5.10
CA GLY A 114 10.58 -10.26 4.96
C GLY A 114 9.74 -9.19 5.66
N LEU A 115 10.24 -7.96 5.84
CA LEU A 115 9.64 -6.94 6.71
C LEU A 115 8.45 -6.18 6.08
N ASN A 116 8.14 -6.42 4.82
CA ASN A 116 7.07 -5.70 4.12
C ASN A 116 5.71 -5.83 4.82
N GLN A 117 5.32 -7.03 5.24
CA GLN A 117 4.05 -7.30 5.91
C GLN A 117 4.03 -6.67 7.31
N ALA A 118 5.06 -6.92 8.14
CA ALA A 118 5.14 -6.38 9.50
C ALA A 118 5.10 -4.84 9.53
N LEU A 119 5.80 -4.17 8.61
CA LEU A 119 5.76 -2.71 8.49
C LEU A 119 4.38 -2.20 8.07
N PHE A 120 3.70 -2.92 7.17
CA PHE A 120 2.35 -2.57 6.76
C PHE A 120 1.35 -2.73 7.92
N GLU A 121 1.40 -3.83 8.66
CA GLU A 121 0.54 -4.11 9.81
C GLU A 121 0.73 -3.07 10.91
N VAL A 122 1.98 -2.83 11.34
CA VAL A 122 2.29 -1.85 12.41
C VAL A 122 1.74 -0.46 12.09
N VAL A 123 1.80 -0.01 10.84
CA VAL A 123 1.23 1.29 10.44
C VAL A 123 -0.29 1.22 10.36
N THR A 124 -0.84 0.17 9.73
CA THR A 124 -2.28 0.06 9.48
C THR A 124 -3.05 -0.11 10.78
N ASP A 125 -2.54 -0.85 11.76
CA ASP A 125 -3.19 -1.05 13.05
C ASP A 125 -3.28 0.24 13.85
N GLN A 126 -2.23 1.07 13.83
CA GLN A 126 -2.29 2.39 14.46
C GLN A 126 -3.35 3.30 13.79
N LEU A 127 -3.46 3.24 12.47
CA LEU A 127 -4.44 4.03 11.72
C LEU A 127 -5.86 3.52 11.95
N ARG A 128 -6.05 2.20 12.00
CA ARG A 128 -7.32 1.55 12.32
C ARG A 128 -7.80 1.92 13.73
N ALA A 129 -6.91 1.92 14.70
CA ALA A 129 -7.24 2.31 16.07
C ALA A 129 -7.71 3.79 16.21
N LYS A 130 -7.30 4.65 15.26
CA LYS A 130 -7.74 6.06 15.20
C LYS A 130 -9.03 6.26 14.41
N ALA A 131 -9.37 5.36 13.52
CA ALA A 131 -10.61 5.41 12.77
C ALA A 131 -11.74 4.83 13.62
N ILE A 132 -12.48 5.70 14.31
CA ILE A 132 -13.65 5.31 15.13
C ILE A 132 -14.83 5.07 14.17
N THR A 133 -14.88 3.90 13.54
CA THR A 133 -15.99 3.50 12.67
C THR A 133 -16.37 2.05 12.92
N VAL A 134 -17.67 1.78 12.89
CA VAL A 134 -18.18 0.41 12.88
C VAL A 134 -17.97 -0.13 11.49
N LYS A 135 -17.12 -1.15 11.36
CA LYS A 135 -16.84 -1.79 10.08
C LYS A 135 -18.07 -2.51 9.56
N THR A 136 -18.57 -2.12 8.37
CA THR A 136 -19.74 -2.73 7.72
C THR A 136 -19.36 -3.81 6.73
N GLY A 137 -18.16 -3.74 6.14
CA GLY A 137 -17.73 -4.75 5.17
C GLY A 137 -16.31 -4.54 4.64
N THR A 138 -15.90 -5.45 3.79
CA THR A 138 -14.60 -5.46 3.13
C THR A 138 -14.76 -5.49 1.61
N LEU A 139 -14.05 -4.63 0.92
CA LEU A 139 -13.93 -4.62 -0.54
C LEU A 139 -12.75 -5.49 -0.94
N VAL A 140 -12.94 -6.45 -1.85
CA VAL A 140 -11.85 -7.26 -2.40
C VAL A 140 -11.81 -7.12 -3.91
N ASP A 141 -10.65 -6.74 -4.43
CA ASP A 141 -10.42 -6.64 -5.87
C ASP A 141 -8.93 -6.75 -6.19
N ALA A 142 -8.60 -6.92 -7.47
CA ALA A 142 -7.23 -7.02 -7.94
C ALA A 142 -6.92 -5.97 -9.01
N THR A 143 -5.68 -5.49 -9.01
CA THR A 143 -5.20 -4.59 -10.05
C THR A 143 -3.95 -5.13 -10.71
N VAL A 144 -3.91 -5.09 -12.04
CA VAL A 144 -2.76 -5.48 -12.85
C VAL A 144 -1.77 -4.32 -12.90
N ILE A 145 -0.49 -4.63 -12.67
CA ILE A 145 0.63 -3.69 -12.66
C ILE A 145 1.71 -4.26 -13.59
N ALA A 146 2.05 -3.54 -14.66
CA ALA A 146 3.06 -4.01 -15.61
C ALA A 146 4.39 -4.30 -14.91
N SER A 147 5.08 -5.35 -15.31
CA SER A 147 6.41 -5.68 -14.77
C SER A 147 7.44 -4.62 -15.15
N ALA A 148 8.51 -4.54 -14.37
CA ALA A 148 9.64 -3.65 -14.68
C ALA A 148 10.35 -4.01 -16.01
N SER A 149 10.30 -5.28 -16.37
CA SER A 149 10.94 -5.82 -17.59
C SER A 149 10.18 -7.03 -18.09
N HIS A 150 10.09 -7.20 -19.40
CA HIS A 150 9.55 -8.42 -20.03
C HIS A 150 10.42 -9.66 -19.77
N ALA A 151 11.65 -9.47 -19.36
CA ALA A 151 12.58 -10.53 -18.97
C ALA A 151 12.53 -10.85 -17.47
N ASP A 152 11.49 -10.45 -16.75
CA ASP A 152 11.28 -10.81 -15.34
C ASP A 152 10.64 -12.20 -15.26
N PRO A 153 11.37 -13.25 -14.80
CA PRO A 153 10.86 -14.63 -14.83
C PRO A 153 9.74 -14.88 -13.80
N GLU A 154 9.59 -14.00 -12.80
CA GLU A 154 8.58 -14.14 -11.75
C GLU A 154 7.27 -13.41 -12.07
N ALA A 155 7.25 -12.61 -13.14
CA ALA A 155 6.02 -11.99 -13.63
C ALA A 155 5.27 -12.94 -14.59
N GLY A 156 3.96 -12.71 -14.73
CA GLY A 156 3.11 -13.52 -15.59
C GLY A 156 2.34 -12.68 -16.60
N TRP A 157 1.90 -13.29 -17.70
CA TRP A 157 1.09 -12.65 -18.72
C TRP A 157 -0.39 -12.58 -18.28
N ALA A 158 -0.86 -11.37 -17.95
CA ALA A 158 -2.27 -11.11 -17.70
C ALA A 158 -2.97 -10.83 -19.05
N GLY A 159 -3.87 -11.71 -19.46
CA GLY A 159 -4.72 -11.53 -20.64
C GLY A 159 -6.12 -11.06 -20.26
N HIS A 160 -6.73 -10.23 -21.11
CA HIS A 160 -8.15 -9.92 -21.07
C HIS A 160 -8.74 -10.08 -22.48
N GLN A 161 -9.92 -10.64 -22.61
CA GLN A 161 -10.56 -11.06 -23.87
C GLN A 161 -10.52 -10.02 -25.02
N ARG A 162 -10.33 -8.73 -24.72
CA ARG A 162 -10.36 -7.64 -25.71
C ARG A 162 -9.11 -6.73 -25.66
N ARG A 163 -8.08 -7.09 -24.89
CA ARG A 163 -6.86 -6.27 -24.74
C ARG A 163 -5.61 -7.12 -24.92
N LYS A 164 -4.55 -6.50 -25.45
CA LYS A 164 -3.23 -7.15 -25.55
C LYS A 164 -2.79 -7.61 -24.14
N ALA A 165 -2.29 -8.84 -24.07
CA ALA A 165 -1.75 -9.39 -22.83
C ALA A 165 -0.59 -8.52 -22.31
N ILE A 166 -0.52 -8.34 -20.99
CA ILE A 166 0.49 -7.53 -20.32
C ILE A 166 1.31 -8.45 -19.42
N HIS A 167 2.63 -8.40 -19.58
CA HIS A 167 3.56 -9.06 -18.66
C HIS A 167 3.59 -8.28 -17.34
N SER A 168 3.18 -8.89 -16.23
CA SER A 168 2.72 -8.13 -15.07
C SER A 168 2.74 -8.93 -13.77
N PHE A 169 2.55 -8.21 -12.69
CA PHE A 169 2.09 -8.72 -11.40
C PHE A 169 0.65 -8.26 -11.15
N LYS A 170 -0.05 -8.94 -10.23
CA LYS A 170 -1.34 -8.51 -9.69
C LYS A 170 -1.21 -8.20 -8.21
N ALA A 171 -1.76 -7.07 -7.78
CA ALA A 171 -1.99 -6.77 -6.38
C ALA A 171 -3.45 -7.04 -6.06
N HIS A 172 -3.70 -8.04 -5.20
CA HIS A 172 -5.00 -8.33 -4.62
C HIS A 172 -5.11 -7.56 -3.33
N VAL A 173 -6.18 -6.81 -3.15
CA VAL A 173 -6.34 -5.82 -2.08
C VAL A 173 -7.67 -6.06 -1.37
N GLY A 174 -7.60 -6.14 -0.05
CA GLY A 174 -8.74 -6.05 0.85
C GLY A 174 -8.74 -4.68 1.51
N ALA A 175 -9.82 -3.93 1.33
CA ALA A 175 -9.98 -2.60 1.90
C ALA A 175 -11.27 -2.51 2.70
N ASP A 176 -11.27 -1.73 3.76
CA ASP A 176 -12.46 -1.43 4.54
C ASP A 176 -13.46 -0.62 3.70
N ALA A 177 -14.73 -1.05 3.71
CA ALA A 177 -15.78 -0.45 2.88
C ALA A 177 -16.20 0.95 3.33
N ASP A 178 -15.94 1.34 4.58
CA ASP A 178 -16.36 2.61 5.13
C ASP A 178 -15.25 3.66 5.08
N THR A 179 -14.03 3.26 5.39
CA THR A 179 -12.87 4.15 5.46
C THR A 179 -12.05 4.19 4.18
N ASP A 180 -12.19 3.23 3.28
CA ASP A 180 -11.32 2.95 2.13
C ASP A 180 -9.85 2.66 2.54
N LEU A 181 -9.58 2.28 3.79
CA LEU A 181 -8.24 1.88 4.23
C LEU A 181 -7.92 0.48 3.71
N VAL A 182 -6.73 0.31 3.16
CA VAL A 182 -6.22 -1.01 2.78
C VAL A 182 -5.82 -1.76 4.04
N GLU A 183 -6.42 -2.92 4.27
CA GLU A 183 -6.21 -3.71 5.49
C GLU A 183 -5.45 -5.01 5.24
N ALA A 184 -5.57 -5.56 4.05
CA ALA A 184 -4.86 -6.76 3.64
C ALA A 184 -4.47 -6.67 2.17
N LEU A 185 -3.37 -7.28 1.79
CA LEU A 185 -2.96 -7.38 0.40
C LEU A 185 -2.04 -8.57 0.15
N CYS A 186 -2.08 -9.10 -1.05
CA CYS A 186 -1.07 -10.03 -1.54
C CYS A 186 -0.72 -9.74 -3.00
N VAL A 187 0.47 -10.12 -3.41
CA VAL A 187 0.96 -9.91 -4.79
C VAL A 187 1.26 -11.25 -5.43
N THR A 188 0.82 -11.43 -6.66
CA THR A 188 1.02 -12.63 -7.45
C THR A 188 1.52 -12.31 -8.85
N PRO A 189 2.09 -13.28 -9.59
CA PRO A 189 2.25 -13.16 -11.04
C PRO A 189 0.92 -12.85 -11.72
N GLY A 190 0.97 -12.10 -12.84
CA GLY A 190 -0.23 -11.60 -13.52
C GLY A 190 -1.18 -12.66 -14.06
N ASN A 191 -0.70 -13.88 -14.30
CA ASN A 191 -1.49 -15.03 -14.78
C ASN A 191 -2.27 -15.77 -13.69
N VAL A 192 -2.04 -15.47 -12.41
CA VAL A 192 -2.77 -16.11 -11.31
C VAL A 192 -4.22 -15.61 -11.29
N HIS A 193 -5.17 -16.53 -11.17
CA HIS A 193 -6.60 -16.22 -11.15
C HIS A 193 -7.02 -15.56 -9.82
N ASP A 194 -7.83 -14.50 -9.90
CA ASP A 194 -8.20 -13.67 -8.73
C ASP A 194 -8.91 -14.46 -7.64
N GLY A 195 -9.82 -15.37 -8.01
CA GLY A 195 -10.52 -16.24 -7.07
C GLY A 195 -9.64 -17.23 -6.29
N ARG A 196 -8.42 -17.53 -6.80
CA ARG A 196 -7.44 -18.36 -6.05
C ARG A 196 -6.63 -17.53 -5.08
N ALA A 197 -6.23 -16.34 -5.46
CA ALA A 197 -5.36 -15.48 -4.67
C ALA A 197 -6.13 -14.58 -3.68
N GLY A 198 -7.42 -14.34 -3.92
CA GLY A 198 -8.25 -13.41 -3.16
C GLY A 198 -8.32 -13.69 -1.67
N GLY A 199 -8.18 -14.96 -1.26
CA GLY A 199 -8.10 -15.32 0.17
C GLY A 199 -6.93 -14.68 0.92
N GLY A 200 -5.82 -14.38 0.22
CA GLY A 200 -4.67 -13.67 0.78
C GLY A 200 -4.89 -12.16 0.96
N ALA A 201 -5.96 -11.61 0.40
CA ALA A 201 -6.35 -10.22 0.55
C ALA A 201 -7.51 -10.03 1.55
N LEU A 202 -7.88 -11.07 2.31
CA LEU A 202 -8.87 -10.96 3.37
C LEU A 202 -8.19 -10.53 4.68
N PRO A 203 -8.63 -9.45 5.34
CA PRO A 203 -8.16 -9.08 6.67
C PRO A 203 -8.63 -10.08 7.73
N GLU A 204 -8.18 -9.94 8.96
CA GLU A 204 -8.61 -10.82 10.07
C GLU A 204 -10.07 -10.60 10.44
N VAL A 205 -10.51 -9.35 10.45
CA VAL A 205 -11.88 -8.95 10.77
C VAL A 205 -12.54 -8.38 9.53
N PHE A 206 -13.62 -8.98 9.11
CA PHE A 206 -14.42 -8.50 7.97
C PHE A 206 -15.89 -8.88 8.19
N GLY A 207 -16.79 -8.10 7.73
CA GLY A 207 -18.23 -8.38 7.75
C GLY A 207 -18.67 -9.02 6.42
N GLU A 208 -19.44 -8.28 5.65
CA GLU A 208 -19.74 -8.64 4.27
C GLU A 208 -18.52 -8.42 3.37
N VAL A 209 -18.23 -9.34 2.46
CA VAL A 209 -17.09 -9.24 1.53
C VAL A 209 -17.61 -9.00 0.11
N TYR A 210 -17.38 -7.81 -0.39
CA TYR A 210 -17.81 -7.37 -1.71
C TYR A 210 -16.72 -7.62 -2.74
N ALA A 211 -16.99 -8.45 -3.75
CA ALA A 211 -16.03 -8.79 -4.79
C ALA A 211 -16.71 -8.89 -6.18
N ASP A 212 -15.90 -8.84 -7.23
CA ASP A 212 -16.38 -8.99 -8.60
C ASP A 212 -16.64 -10.46 -8.97
N SER A 213 -17.10 -10.69 -10.21
CA SER A 213 -17.42 -12.03 -10.70
C SER A 213 -16.21 -12.96 -10.87
N ALA A 214 -14.97 -12.43 -10.89
CA ALA A 214 -13.77 -13.24 -10.95
C ALA A 214 -13.50 -14.00 -9.63
N TYR A 215 -14.10 -13.53 -8.53
CA TYR A 215 -14.03 -14.19 -7.21
C TYR A 215 -15.14 -15.24 -7.00
N ARG A 216 -16.00 -15.49 -7.99
CA ARG A 216 -16.95 -16.59 -7.92
C ARG A 216 -16.21 -17.91 -7.92
N GLY A 217 -16.61 -18.78 -7.03
CA GLY A 217 -16.06 -20.12 -6.95
C GLY A 217 -15.88 -20.59 -5.52
N PRO A 218 -15.72 -21.91 -5.32
CA PRO A 218 -15.72 -22.49 -3.99
C PRO A 218 -14.51 -22.04 -3.14
N ILE A 219 -13.36 -21.78 -3.77
CA ILE A 219 -12.12 -21.46 -3.05
C ILE A 219 -12.26 -20.16 -2.28
N PHE A 220 -12.66 -19.07 -2.97
CA PHE A 220 -12.80 -17.76 -2.33
C PHE A 220 -13.99 -17.74 -1.35
N GLY A 221 -15.15 -18.31 -1.74
CA GLY A 221 -16.32 -18.42 -0.88
C GLY A 221 -16.02 -19.19 0.42
N ALA A 222 -15.30 -20.31 0.32
CA ALA A 222 -14.86 -21.09 1.48
C ALA A 222 -13.88 -20.26 2.36
N ALA A 223 -12.93 -19.55 1.77
CA ALA A 223 -11.99 -18.71 2.52
C ALA A 223 -12.71 -17.60 3.31
N VAL A 224 -13.79 -17.03 2.77
CA VAL A 224 -14.64 -16.06 3.46
C VAL A 224 -15.45 -16.73 4.57
N ALA A 225 -16.11 -17.86 4.28
CA ALA A 225 -17.00 -18.56 5.21
C ALA A 225 -16.24 -19.12 6.44
N VAL A 226 -15.07 -19.73 6.24
CA VAL A 226 -14.22 -20.27 7.34
C VAL A 226 -13.86 -19.18 8.36
N ARG A 227 -13.77 -17.93 7.93
CA ARG A 227 -13.49 -16.78 8.81
C ARG A 227 -14.76 -16.07 9.31
N GLY A 228 -15.94 -16.66 9.11
CA GLY A 228 -17.22 -16.12 9.60
C GLY A 228 -17.81 -14.98 8.79
N GLY A 229 -17.29 -14.71 7.58
CA GLY A 229 -17.78 -13.65 6.72
C GLY A 229 -18.90 -14.09 5.76
N SER A 230 -19.54 -13.12 5.12
CA SER A 230 -20.59 -13.32 4.12
C SER A 230 -20.16 -12.81 2.74
N PRO A 231 -19.99 -13.70 1.73
CA PRO A 231 -19.55 -13.26 0.41
C PRO A 231 -20.68 -12.56 -0.36
N ARG A 232 -20.44 -11.34 -0.80
CA ARG A 232 -21.29 -10.53 -1.69
C ARG A 232 -20.60 -10.38 -3.04
N ILE A 233 -20.74 -11.39 -3.88
CA ILE A 233 -20.04 -11.49 -5.17
C ILE A 233 -21.00 -11.16 -6.32
N VAL A 234 -20.53 -10.34 -7.26
CA VAL A 234 -21.26 -10.05 -8.51
C VAL A 234 -21.55 -11.36 -9.25
N GLN A 235 -22.82 -11.59 -9.57
CA GLN A 235 -23.30 -12.77 -10.28
C GLN A 235 -23.45 -12.50 -11.77
N THR A 236 -23.15 -13.50 -12.61
CA THR A 236 -23.43 -13.45 -14.06
C THR A 236 -24.75 -14.10 -14.43
N SER A 237 -25.28 -14.94 -13.54
CA SER A 237 -26.57 -15.61 -13.66
C SER A 237 -27.14 -15.87 -12.27
N MET A 238 -28.44 -16.04 -12.18
CA MET A 238 -29.15 -16.44 -10.96
C MET A 238 -29.91 -17.73 -11.19
N TRP A 239 -30.06 -18.53 -10.13
CA TRP A 239 -30.93 -19.71 -10.16
C TRP A 239 -32.40 -19.31 -10.34
N GLY A 240 -33.09 -20.03 -11.18
CA GLY A 240 -34.52 -19.83 -11.50
C GLY A 240 -34.80 -20.01 -12.97
N ARG A 241 -36.09 -20.03 -13.33
CA ARG A 241 -36.49 -20.05 -14.75
C ARG A 241 -36.06 -18.76 -15.43
N PRO A 242 -35.46 -18.83 -16.64
CA PRO A 242 -35.16 -17.63 -17.42
C PRO A 242 -36.43 -16.78 -17.61
N GLY A 243 -36.36 -15.50 -17.21
CA GLY A 243 -37.50 -14.58 -17.32
C GLY A 243 -37.16 -13.23 -16.66
N ASP A 244 -38.06 -12.26 -16.88
CA ASP A 244 -37.90 -10.87 -16.44
C ASP A 244 -37.70 -10.73 -14.92
N ASP A 245 -38.35 -11.60 -14.13
CA ASP A 245 -38.24 -11.57 -12.68
C ASP A 245 -36.84 -12.00 -12.20
N THR A 246 -36.29 -13.06 -12.79
CA THR A 246 -34.94 -13.52 -12.50
C THR A 246 -33.89 -12.46 -12.90
N LEU A 247 -34.09 -11.82 -14.05
CA LEU A 247 -33.23 -10.72 -14.50
C LEU A 247 -33.33 -9.50 -13.58
N ARG A 248 -34.52 -9.16 -13.08
CA ARG A 248 -34.72 -8.07 -12.11
C ARG A 248 -33.97 -8.36 -10.79
N LYS A 249 -34.11 -9.58 -10.26
CA LYS A 249 -33.40 -10.01 -9.03
C LYS A 249 -31.90 -9.96 -9.22
N LEU A 250 -31.37 -10.44 -10.34
CA LEU A 250 -29.94 -10.38 -10.67
C LEU A 250 -29.41 -8.94 -10.75
N ARG A 251 -30.15 -8.05 -11.45
CA ARG A 251 -29.78 -6.64 -11.56
C ARG A 251 -29.76 -5.95 -10.20
N ARG A 252 -30.76 -6.19 -9.35
CA ARG A 252 -30.82 -5.63 -7.99
C ARG A 252 -29.66 -6.10 -7.13
N TRP A 253 -29.39 -7.42 -7.10
CA TRP A 253 -28.25 -8.00 -6.39
C TRP A 253 -26.93 -7.36 -6.81
N ASN A 254 -26.67 -7.30 -8.11
CA ASN A 254 -25.44 -6.74 -8.63
C ASN A 254 -25.33 -5.22 -8.41
N TYR A 255 -26.44 -4.49 -8.47
CA TYR A 255 -26.46 -3.05 -8.22
C TYR A 255 -25.98 -2.71 -6.82
N ASP A 256 -26.50 -3.38 -5.80
CA ASP A 256 -26.13 -3.14 -4.41
C ASP A 256 -24.63 -3.42 -4.17
N ILE A 257 -24.12 -4.51 -4.73
CA ILE A 257 -22.70 -4.87 -4.64
C ILE A 257 -21.83 -3.84 -5.37
N GLN A 258 -22.17 -3.47 -6.59
CA GLN A 258 -21.39 -2.55 -7.41
C GLN A 258 -21.31 -1.15 -6.79
N ARG A 259 -22.40 -0.68 -6.17
CA ARG A 259 -22.44 0.61 -5.47
C ARG A 259 -21.42 0.70 -4.35
N VAL A 260 -21.19 -0.39 -3.61
CA VAL A 260 -20.18 -0.45 -2.54
C VAL A 260 -18.80 -0.68 -3.16
N ARG A 261 -18.68 -1.63 -4.09
CA ARG A 261 -17.39 -2.06 -4.67
C ARG A 261 -16.67 -0.97 -5.47
N CYS A 262 -17.41 -0.04 -6.11
CA CYS A 262 -16.78 1.02 -6.92
C CYS A 262 -15.77 1.89 -6.13
N ARG A 263 -15.81 1.86 -4.80
CA ARG A 263 -14.87 2.60 -3.94
C ARG A 263 -13.44 2.10 -4.09
N ILE A 264 -13.23 0.79 -4.31
CA ILE A 264 -11.87 0.23 -4.48
C ILE A 264 -11.19 0.75 -5.76
N GLU A 265 -11.97 1.13 -6.77
CA GLU A 265 -11.45 1.74 -8.00
C GLU A 265 -10.76 3.09 -7.74
N LYS A 266 -11.21 3.83 -6.71
CA LYS A 266 -10.57 5.08 -6.27
C LYS A 266 -9.19 4.80 -5.68
N ILE A 267 -9.03 3.70 -4.94
CA ILE A 267 -7.75 3.25 -4.38
C ILE A 267 -6.78 2.97 -5.53
N PHE A 268 -7.17 2.12 -6.46
CA PHE A 268 -6.35 1.78 -7.63
C PHE A 268 -6.09 2.97 -8.55
N GLY A 269 -7.07 3.86 -8.69
CA GLY A 269 -6.93 5.11 -9.41
C GLY A 269 -5.85 6.01 -8.80
N THR A 270 -5.80 6.14 -7.48
CA THR A 270 -4.78 6.88 -6.75
C THR A 270 -3.41 6.24 -6.90
N TRP A 271 -3.29 4.92 -6.71
CA TRP A 271 -2.05 4.19 -6.86
C TRP A 271 -1.44 4.37 -8.26
N LYS A 272 -2.27 4.25 -9.30
CA LYS A 272 -1.80 4.33 -10.70
C LYS A 272 -1.54 5.74 -11.19
N ARG A 273 -2.37 6.72 -10.78
CA ARG A 273 -2.29 8.10 -11.30
C ARG A 273 -1.37 8.99 -10.47
N SER A 274 -1.47 8.85 -9.12
CA SER A 274 -0.76 9.76 -8.21
C SER A 274 0.56 9.18 -7.70
N TYR A 275 0.66 7.84 -7.56
CA TYR A 275 1.84 7.18 -6.99
C TYR A 275 2.65 6.39 -8.04
N GLY A 276 2.32 6.53 -9.31
CA GLY A 276 3.07 5.94 -10.41
C GLY A 276 3.03 4.42 -10.50
N LEU A 277 2.12 3.73 -9.77
CA LEU A 277 2.04 2.26 -9.73
C LEU A 277 1.33 1.67 -10.96
N ARG A 278 1.61 2.19 -12.15
CA ARG A 278 1.19 1.58 -13.43
C ARG A 278 2.17 0.50 -13.86
N ARG A 279 3.41 0.61 -13.42
CA ARG A 279 4.50 -0.30 -13.71
C ARG A 279 5.36 -0.50 -12.47
N MET A 280 5.83 -1.73 -12.26
CA MET A 280 6.81 -2.03 -11.22
C MET A 280 8.14 -1.33 -11.52
N ARG A 281 8.78 -0.81 -10.48
CA ARG A 281 10.10 -0.16 -10.60
C ARG A 281 11.23 -1.19 -10.54
N TRP A 282 10.99 -2.32 -9.89
CA TRP A 282 11.99 -3.33 -9.59
C TRP A 282 11.55 -4.69 -10.11
N ARG A 283 12.52 -5.54 -10.43
CA ARG A 283 12.32 -6.91 -10.93
C ARG A 283 12.18 -7.87 -9.74
N GLY A 284 11.38 -8.92 -9.93
CA GLY A 284 11.15 -9.99 -8.97
C GLY A 284 9.96 -9.78 -8.05
N LEU A 285 9.27 -10.89 -7.71
CA LEU A 285 8.04 -10.91 -6.93
C LEU A 285 8.21 -10.27 -5.54
N ALA A 286 9.30 -10.59 -4.86
CA ALA A 286 9.56 -10.06 -3.51
C ALA A 286 9.68 -8.52 -3.50
N LYS A 287 10.34 -7.91 -4.51
CA LYS A 287 10.44 -6.47 -4.64
C LYS A 287 9.14 -5.84 -5.12
N ALA A 288 8.39 -6.52 -6.00
CA ALA A 288 7.06 -6.10 -6.40
C ALA A 288 6.12 -6.07 -5.17
N THR A 289 6.16 -7.09 -4.33
CA THR A 289 5.43 -7.16 -3.06
C THR A 289 5.80 -6.00 -2.14
N LEU A 290 7.08 -5.72 -1.93
CA LEU A 290 7.54 -4.58 -1.15
C LEU A 290 7.01 -3.24 -1.72
N GLN A 291 7.05 -3.06 -3.05
CA GLN A 291 6.56 -1.83 -3.69
C GLN A 291 5.06 -1.62 -3.45
N VAL A 292 4.26 -2.68 -3.54
CA VAL A 292 2.81 -2.61 -3.28
C VAL A 292 2.54 -2.28 -1.80
N HIS A 293 3.25 -2.91 -0.86
CA HIS A 293 3.12 -2.62 0.57
C HIS A 293 3.47 -1.16 0.90
N LEU A 294 4.58 -0.65 0.37
CA LEU A 294 4.95 0.76 0.53
C LEU A 294 3.89 1.70 -0.03
N THR A 295 3.29 1.34 -1.17
CA THR A 295 2.20 2.11 -1.78
C THR A 295 0.94 2.09 -0.92
N ALA A 296 0.60 0.95 -0.34
CA ALA A 296 -0.55 0.82 0.57
C ALA A 296 -0.33 1.61 1.87
N ILE A 297 0.86 1.55 2.47
CA ILE A 297 1.23 2.36 3.64
C ILE A 297 1.09 3.85 3.33
N ALA A 298 1.68 4.29 2.22
CA ALA A 298 1.63 5.69 1.80
C ALA A 298 0.18 6.15 1.54
N TYR A 299 -0.64 5.29 0.95
CA TYR A 299 -2.05 5.54 0.71
C TYR A 299 -2.82 5.65 2.04
N ASN A 300 -2.68 4.66 2.93
CA ASN A 300 -3.37 4.62 4.22
C ASN A 300 -3.06 5.86 5.07
N LEU A 301 -1.80 6.28 5.14
CA LEU A 301 -1.39 7.49 5.85
C LEU A 301 -2.11 8.74 5.31
N ARG A 302 -2.14 8.93 3.99
CA ARG A 302 -2.85 10.08 3.39
C ARG A 302 -4.36 9.98 3.53
N ARG A 303 -4.94 8.80 3.38
CA ARG A 303 -6.37 8.58 3.54
C ARG A 303 -6.83 8.88 4.96
N SER A 304 -6.10 8.38 5.96
CA SER A 304 -6.39 8.66 7.37
C SER A 304 -6.30 10.15 7.70
N LEU A 305 -5.32 10.86 7.15
CA LEU A 305 -5.24 12.31 7.34
C LEU A 305 -6.50 13.01 6.79
N THR A 306 -7.01 12.57 5.64
CA THR A 306 -8.24 13.12 5.05
C THR A 306 -9.46 12.81 5.91
N LEU A 307 -9.59 11.58 6.41
CA LEU A 307 -10.69 11.17 7.28
C LEU A 307 -10.73 11.97 8.59
N LEU A 308 -9.58 12.17 9.22
CA LEU A 308 -9.46 12.93 10.46
C LEU A 308 -9.66 14.45 10.25
N SER A 309 -9.40 14.96 9.05
CA SER A 309 -9.63 16.37 8.71
C SER A 309 -11.09 16.65 8.35
N ASN A 310 -11.86 15.64 7.91
CA ASN A 310 -13.26 15.73 7.52
C ASN A 310 -14.06 14.56 8.13
N PRO A 311 -14.37 14.60 9.44
CA PRO A 311 -15.07 13.49 10.12
C PRO A 311 -16.52 13.26 9.65
N ALA A 312 -17.04 14.07 8.73
CA ALA A 312 -18.39 13.98 8.16
C ALA A 312 -18.43 13.53 6.70
N ALA A 313 -17.35 12.94 6.17
CA ALA A 313 -17.28 12.52 4.76
C ALA A 313 -17.40 11.00 4.59
#